data_1e42070a18a83d259ff19f1a8ecb0048
#
_entry.id   1e42070a18a83d259ff19f1a8ecb0048
#
_cell.length_a   1.000
_cell.length_b   1.000
_cell.length_c   1.000
_cell.angle_alpha   90.00
_cell.angle_beta   90.00
_cell.angle_gamma   90.00
#
_symmetry.space_group_name_H-M   'P 1'
#
loop_
_entity.id
_entity.type
_entity.pdbx_description
1 polymer ?
#
loop_
_entity_poly.entity_id
_entity_poly.type
_entity_poly.pdbx_seq_one_letter_code
_entity_poly.pdbx_strand_id
1 'polypeptide(L)'
;MAFCRSCGQQLGEGVAFCPKCGTAQAASPAAGFTPPAAVTPTSTPAAVPAASSSGMTNNVAGALAYLFAPLGGILFLVLEPYNKDRFVRFHAFQSIFFGLAAIVLRIGLGMLLTTLFWSGSFFSLIWPLLWIVQLGLFACWVLLFYKAYNKEEFKLPIIGELAAKQAGA
;
A
#
# COMPACT_ATOMS: atom_id res chain seq x y z
N MET A 1 -11.58 28.43 36.60
CA MET A 1 -11.99 28.50 35.18
C MET A 1 -10.80 28.12 34.31
N ALA A 2 -10.90 27.11 33.47
CA ALA A 2 -9.84 26.65 32.61
C ALA A 2 -10.08 27.09 31.17
N PHE A 3 -9.01 27.34 30.41
CA PHE A 3 -9.08 27.67 28.98
C PHE A 3 -8.40 26.61 28.15
N CYS A 4 -8.96 26.30 26.98
CA CYS A 4 -8.38 25.35 26.05
C CYS A 4 -7.04 25.88 25.53
N ARG A 5 -5.97 25.07 25.65
CA ARG A 5 -4.60 25.45 25.22
C ARG A 5 -4.46 25.61 23.69
N SER A 6 -5.39 25.03 22.92
CA SER A 6 -5.31 25.05 21.47
C SER A 6 -6.17 26.16 20.84
N CYS A 7 -7.37 26.46 21.35
CA CYS A 7 -8.30 27.41 20.73
C CYS A 7 -8.77 28.54 21.66
N GLY A 8 -8.30 28.61 22.91
CA GLY A 8 -8.66 29.65 23.88
C GLY A 8 -10.11 29.58 24.38
N GLN A 9 -10.91 28.59 24.05
CA GLN A 9 -12.28 28.44 24.54
C GLN A 9 -12.31 28.21 26.02
N GLN A 10 -13.20 28.91 26.75
CA GLN A 10 -13.44 28.68 28.16
C GLN A 10 -14.08 27.30 28.38
N LEU A 11 -13.50 26.55 29.30
CA LEU A 11 -13.89 25.16 29.62
C LEU A 11 -14.47 25.11 31.03
N GLY A 12 -15.49 24.25 31.23
CA GLY A 12 -15.94 23.88 32.57
C GLY A 12 -14.92 23.02 33.30
N GLU A 13 -15.04 22.94 34.61
CA GLU A 13 -14.17 22.10 35.44
C GLU A 13 -14.41 20.63 35.13
N GLY A 14 -13.33 19.84 34.93
CA GLY A 14 -13.40 18.39 34.68
C GLY A 14 -13.65 17.98 33.22
N VAL A 15 -13.64 18.91 32.26
CA VAL A 15 -13.84 18.57 30.84
C VAL A 15 -12.57 17.97 30.26
N ALA A 16 -12.63 16.68 29.85
CA ALA A 16 -11.50 15.96 29.28
C ALA A 16 -11.17 16.38 27.84
N PHE A 17 -12.16 16.88 27.08
CA PHE A 17 -11.97 17.30 25.67
C PHE A 17 -12.66 18.63 25.42
N CYS A 18 -12.04 19.53 24.66
CA CYS A 18 -12.62 20.80 24.29
C CYS A 18 -13.82 20.59 23.32
N PRO A 19 -15.03 21.10 23.62
CA PRO A 19 -16.19 20.94 22.75
C PRO A 19 -16.09 21.72 21.43
N LYS A 20 -15.17 22.67 21.32
CA LYS A 20 -14.99 23.50 20.12
C LYS A 20 -13.94 22.96 19.16
N CYS A 21 -12.83 22.38 19.64
CA CYS A 21 -11.72 21.93 18.79
C CYS A 21 -11.34 20.45 19.01
N GLY A 22 -12.03 19.73 19.91
CA GLY A 22 -11.76 18.31 20.17
C GLY A 22 -10.43 17.99 20.88
N THR A 23 -9.60 19.00 21.19
CA THR A 23 -8.29 18.77 21.82
C THR A 23 -8.44 18.26 23.25
N ALA A 24 -7.75 17.17 23.59
CA ALA A 24 -7.71 16.63 24.95
C ALA A 24 -7.05 17.65 25.90
N GLN A 25 -7.67 17.87 27.04
CA GLN A 25 -7.14 18.73 28.11
C GLN A 25 -6.50 17.86 29.18
N ALA A 26 -5.30 18.21 29.64
CA ALA A 26 -4.70 17.52 30.76
C ALA A 26 -5.55 17.75 32.01
N ALA A 27 -6.04 16.66 32.62
CA ALA A 27 -6.74 16.72 33.90
C ALA A 27 -5.82 17.34 34.93
N SER A 28 -6.28 18.42 35.59
CA SER A 28 -5.59 18.99 36.76
C SER A 28 -5.58 17.92 37.86
N PRO A 29 -4.45 17.65 38.54
CA PRO A 29 -4.41 16.63 39.58
C PRO A 29 -5.25 17.05 40.77
N ALA A 30 -6.46 16.57 40.91
CA ALA A 30 -7.18 16.55 42.14
C ALA A 30 -6.65 15.40 42.99
N ALA A 31 -6.23 15.75 44.21
CA ALA A 31 -5.58 14.89 45.17
C ALA A 31 -6.31 13.58 45.48
N GLY A 32 -5.53 12.48 45.51
CA GLY A 32 -5.83 11.32 46.35
C GLY A 32 -6.60 10.18 45.67
N PHE A 33 -5.92 9.42 44.79
CA PHE A 33 -6.25 8.01 44.59
C PHE A 33 -4.94 7.26 44.25
N THR A 34 -4.55 6.34 45.13
CA THR A 34 -3.48 5.36 44.90
C THR A 34 -3.95 4.34 43.87
N PRO A 35 -3.28 4.14 42.72
CA PRO A 35 -3.67 3.13 41.76
C PRO A 35 -3.11 1.77 42.16
N PRO A 36 -3.86 0.66 42.02
CA PRO A 36 -3.26 -0.67 41.99
C PRO A 36 -2.43 -0.87 40.73
N ALA A 37 -1.38 -1.71 40.87
CA ALA A 37 -0.29 -1.95 39.95
C ALA A 37 -0.70 -2.12 38.47
N ALA A 38 0.05 -1.40 37.63
CA ALA A 38 -0.05 -1.30 36.20
C ALA A 38 0.12 -2.63 35.48
N VAL A 39 -0.87 -3.02 34.73
CA VAL A 39 -0.67 -3.77 33.47
C VAL A 39 -0.36 -2.73 32.40
N THR A 40 0.85 -2.79 31.89
CA THR A 40 1.32 -1.97 30.78
C THR A 40 0.56 -2.37 29.49
N PRO A 41 -0.36 -1.57 28.96
CA PRO A 41 -0.75 -1.76 27.57
C PRO A 41 0.38 -1.21 26.70
N THR A 42 1.07 -2.07 26.00
CA THR A 42 1.92 -1.70 24.86
C THR A 42 1.00 -1.01 23.84
N SER A 43 0.81 0.29 24.02
CA SER A 43 0.20 1.13 23.00
C SER A 43 1.19 1.32 21.88
N THR A 44 1.10 0.46 20.87
CA THR A 44 1.59 0.79 19.52
C THR A 44 1.04 2.19 19.18
N PRO A 45 1.88 3.17 18.86
CA PRO A 45 1.39 4.46 18.43
C PRO A 45 0.53 4.22 17.17
N ALA A 46 -0.78 4.41 17.29
CA ALA A 46 -1.64 4.48 16.14
C ALA A 46 -1.07 5.57 15.24
N ALA A 47 -0.58 5.17 14.07
CA ALA A 47 -0.10 6.10 13.07
C ALA A 47 -1.21 7.13 12.81
N VAL A 48 -0.97 8.36 13.23
CA VAL A 48 -1.84 9.50 12.93
C VAL A 48 -2.02 9.51 11.41
N PRO A 49 -3.23 9.45 10.86
CA PRO A 49 -3.39 9.57 9.43
C PRO A 49 -2.82 10.92 9.01
N ALA A 50 -1.75 10.91 8.24
CA ALA A 50 -1.15 12.10 7.68
C ALA A 50 -2.23 12.88 6.96
N ALA A 51 -2.40 14.13 7.33
CA ALA A 51 -3.36 15.05 6.76
C ALA A 51 -3.28 15.00 5.23
N SER A 52 -4.39 14.71 4.59
CA SER A 52 -4.54 14.70 3.15
C SER A 52 -4.24 16.10 2.60
N SER A 53 -2.99 16.34 2.19
CA SER A 53 -2.70 17.34 1.17
C SER A 53 -3.54 16.99 -0.07
N SER A 54 -4.01 17.98 -0.82
CA SER A 54 -4.91 17.91 -1.97
C SER A 54 -4.38 17.04 -3.13
N GLY A 55 -3.99 15.81 -2.85
CA GLY A 55 -3.49 14.80 -3.73
C GLY A 55 -4.42 13.58 -3.78
N MET A 56 -4.16 12.72 -4.74
CA MET A 56 -4.81 11.42 -4.89
C MET A 56 -4.58 10.56 -3.64
N THR A 57 -5.57 9.79 -3.21
CA THR A 57 -5.43 8.91 -2.04
C THR A 57 -4.41 7.80 -2.29
N ASN A 58 -3.68 7.36 -1.25
CA ASN A 58 -2.59 6.40 -1.37
C ASN A 58 -3.01 5.05 -1.98
N ASN A 59 -4.26 4.62 -1.73
CA ASN A 59 -4.80 3.40 -2.34
C ASN A 59 -4.99 3.55 -3.86
N VAL A 60 -5.43 4.72 -4.32
CA VAL A 60 -5.54 5.00 -5.76
C VAL A 60 -4.15 5.09 -6.39
N ALA A 61 -3.19 5.73 -5.72
CA ALA A 61 -1.79 5.78 -6.18
C ALA A 61 -1.18 4.36 -6.29
N GLY A 62 -1.37 3.53 -5.25
CA GLY A 62 -0.93 2.13 -5.26
C GLY A 62 -1.57 1.29 -6.37
N ALA A 63 -2.87 1.48 -6.63
CA ALA A 63 -3.56 0.81 -7.73
C ALA A 63 -3.06 1.29 -9.10
N LEU A 64 -2.90 2.61 -9.29
CA LEU A 64 -2.41 3.18 -10.55
C LEU A 64 -0.97 2.76 -10.88
N ALA A 65 -0.16 2.41 -9.88
CA ALA A 65 1.16 1.85 -10.12
C ALA A 65 1.10 0.57 -11.00
N TYR A 66 0.00 -0.18 -10.95
CA TYR A 66 -0.19 -1.36 -11.80
C TYR A 66 -0.73 -1.06 -13.19
N LEU A 67 -1.40 0.10 -13.39
CA LEU A 67 -2.06 0.41 -14.65
C LEU A 67 -1.09 0.41 -15.84
N PHE A 68 0.13 0.93 -15.62
CA PHE A 68 1.20 0.96 -16.61
C PHE A 68 2.44 0.22 -16.13
N ALA A 69 2.28 -0.96 -15.50
CA ALA A 69 3.42 -1.73 -15.03
C ALA A 69 4.38 -2.10 -16.19
N PRO A 70 5.72 -1.91 -16.05
CA PRO A 70 6.46 -1.45 -14.86
C PRO A 70 6.59 0.07 -14.72
N LEU A 71 6.24 0.86 -15.74
CA LEU A 71 6.47 2.32 -15.80
C LEU A 71 5.69 3.08 -14.71
N GLY A 72 4.45 2.65 -14.43
CA GLY A 72 3.63 3.24 -13.36
C GLY A 72 4.28 3.10 -12.00
N GLY A 73 4.90 1.96 -11.69
CA GLY A 73 5.65 1.77 -10.46
C GLY A 73 6.84 2.72 -10.34
N ILE A 74 7.62 2.89 -11.42
CA ILE A 74 8.74 3.83 -11.44
C ILE A 74 8.25 5.27 -11.22
N LEU A 75 7.16 5.65 -11.88
CA LEU A 75 6.58 6.99 -11.73
C LEU A 75 6.24 7.30 -10.27
N PHE A 76 5.55 6.40 -9.56
CA PHE A 76 5.17 6.62 -8.17
C PHE A 76 6.33 6.55 -7.18
N LEU A 77 7.46 5.93 -7.53
CA LEU A 77 8.69 5.99 -6.73
C LEU A 77 9.40 7.35 -6.82
N VAL A 78 9.19 8.10 -7.90
CA VAL A 78 9.80 9.41 -8.10
C VAL A 78 8.86 10.55 -7.68
N LEU A 79 7.55 10.33 -7.77
CA LEU A 79 6.54 11.36 -7.55
C LEU A 79 6.33 11.65 -6.06
N GLU A 80 6.65 12.88 -5.63
CA GLU A 80 6.28 13.37 -4.30
C GLU A 80 4.79 13.79 -4.25
N PRO A 81 4.10 13.54 -3.14
CA PRO A 81 4.53 12.96 -1.85
C PRO A 81 4.47 11.43 -1.76
N TYR A 82 4.06 10.74 -2.82
CA TYR A 82 3.75 9.29 -2.85
C TYR A 82 4.96 8.40 -2.60
N ASN A 83 6.15 8.84 -3.00
CA ASN A 83 7.42 8.12 -2.79
C ASN A 83 7.83 7.99 -1.30
N LYS A 84 7.19 8.73 -0.40
CA LYS A 84 7.45 8.69 1.06
C LYS A 84 6.49 7.72 1.77
N ASP A 85 5.38 7.37 1.14
CA ASP A 85 4.40 6.45 1.71
C ASP A 85 4.80 4.99 1.49
N ARG A 86 4.90 4.22 2.57
CA ARG A 86 5.31 2.81 2.54
C ARG A 86 4.39 1.96 1.70
N PHE A 87 3.08 2.18 1.80
CA PHE A 87 2.08 1.40 1.05
C PHE A 87 2.25 1.62 -0.47
N VAL A 88 2.40 2.88 -0.89
CA VAL A 88 2.60 3.21 -2.31
C VAL A 88 3.93 2.64 -2.82
N ARG A 89 5.01 2.77 -2.04
CA ARG A 89 6.32 2.19 -2.37
C ARG A 89 6.25 0.67 -2.54
N PHE A 90 5.55 -0.02 -1.64
CA PHE A 90 5.38 -1.47 -1.73
C PHE A 90 4.70 -1.87 -3.05
N HIS A 91 3.56 -1.26 -3.38
CA HIS A 91 2.84 -1.54 -4.62
C HIS A 91 3.61 -1.10 -5.87
N ALA A 92 4.36 -0.01 -5.80
CA ALA A 92 5.22 0.46 -6.88
C ALA A 92 6.35 -0.55 -7.18
N PHE A 93 7.09 -1.02 -6.18
CA PHE A 93 8.11 -2.07 -6.38
C PHE A 93 7.50 -3.38 -6.86
N GLN A 94 6.38 -3.79 -6.29
CA GLN A 94 5.70 -5.02 -6.71
C GLN A 94 5.21 -4.93 -8.17
N SER A 95 4.71 -3.77 -8.62
CA SER A 95 4.30 -3.56 -10.01
C SER A 95 5.49 -3.60 -10.98
N ILE A 96 6.64 -3.05 -10.59
CA ILE A 96 7.88 -3.12 -11.39
C ILE A 96 8.32 -4.57 -11.54
N PHE A 97 8.46 -5.31 -10.44
CA PHE A 97 8.90 -6.71 -10.48
C PHE A 97 7.90 -7.60 -11.22
N PHE A 98 6.61 -7.40 -11.01
CA PHE A 98 5.55 -8.12 -11.74
C PHE A 98 5.60 -7.82 -13.24
N GLY A 99 5.73 -6.55 -13.62
CA GLY A 99 5.83 -6.14 -15.03
C GLY A 99 7.06 -6.71 -15.72
N LEU A 100 8.23 -6.65 -15.05
CA LEU A 100 9.47 -7.24 -15.56
C LEU A 100 9.36 -8.76 -15.69
N ALA A 101 8.84 -9.44 -14.68
CA ALA A 101 8.62 -10.88 -14.72
C ALA A 101 7.67 -11.28 -15.87
N ALA A 102 6.58 -10.53 -16.08
CA ALA A 102 5.66 -10.75 -17.18
C ALA A 102 6.31 -10.55 -18.56
N ILE A 103 7.17 -9.54 -18.70
CA ILE A 103 7.93 -9.28 -19.94
C ILE A 103 8.90 -10.43 -20.21
N VAL A 104 9.70 -10.82 -19.21
CA VAL A 104 10.67 -11.92 -19.34
C VAL A 104 9.96 -13.22 -19.68
N LEU A 105 8.84 -13.52 -19.01
CA LEU A 105 8.05 -14.72 -19.29
C LEU A 105 7.51 -14.72 -20.73
N ARG A 106 6.98 -13.58 -21.20
CA ARG A 106 6.47 -13.45 -22.57
C ARG A 106 7.55 -13.63 -23.63
N ILE A 107 8.68 -12.94 -23.45
CA ILE A 107 9.82 -13.02 -24.39
C ILE A 107 10.40 -14.44 -24.37
N GLY A 108 10.66 -15.00 -23.18
CA GLY A 108 11.23 -16.34 -23.03
C GLY A 108 10.32 -17.42 -23.63
N LEU A 109 9.03 -17.36 -23.32
CA LEU A 109 8.04 -18.29 -23.87
C LEU A 109 7.90 -18.09 -25.39
N GLY A 110 7.88 -16.86 -25.87
CA GLY A 110 7.86 -16.55 -27.29
C GLY A 110 9.06 -17.11 -28.03
N MET A 111 10.29 -16.91 -27.53
CA MET A 111 11.51 -17.46 -28.11
C MET A 111 11.50 -19.00 -28.10
N LEU A 112 11.16 -19.61 -26.96
CA LEU A 112 11.07 -21.06 -26.84
C LEU A 112 10.10 -21.64 -27.88
N LEU A 113 8.95 -21.01 -28.02
CA LEU A 113 7.92 -21.47 -28.93
C LEU A 113 8.32 -21.28 -30.39
N THR A 114 8.93 -20.16 -30.76
CA THR A 114 9.42 -19.93 -32.13
C THR A 114 10.47 -20.95 -32.53
N THR A 115 11.37 -21.36 -31.64
CA THR A 115 12.35 -22.40 -31.92
C THR A 115 11.72 -23.78 -32.13
N LEU A 116 10.68 -24.12 -31.35
CA LEU A 116 9.92 -25.36 -31.51
C LEU A 116 9.02 -25.34 -32.75
N PHE A 117 8.62 -24.15 -33.20
CA PHE A 117 7.71 -23.94 -34.36
C PHE A 117 8.32 -24.21 -35.71
N TRP A 118 9.65 -24.03 -35.84
CA TRP A 118 10.29 -24.29 -37.14
C TRP A 118 10.08 -25.72 -37.66
N SER A 119 9.57 -26.61 -36.82
CA SER A 119 9.19 -27.98 -37.16
C SER A 119 7.73 -28.20 -37.57
N GLY A 120 6.93 -27.16 -37.72
CA GLY A 120 5.67 -27.15 -38.54
C GLY A 120 4.39 -27.76 -37.97
N SER A 121 4.42 -28.60 -36.92
CA SER A 121 3.21 -29.41 -36.57
C SER A 121 2.48 -28.99 -35.28
N PHE A 122 3.01 -28.10 -34.47
CA PHE A 122 2.48 -27.81 -33.12
C PHE A 122 1.75 -26.47 -32.95
N PHE A 123 1.49 -25.76 -34.04
CA PHE A 123 0.88 -24.42 -33.97
C PHE A 123 -0.48 -24.42 -33.25
N SER A 124 -1.34 -25.37 -33.51
CA SER A 124 -2.70 -25.44 -32.96
C SER A 124 -2.74 -25.69 -31.45
N LEU A 125 -1.72 -26.36 -30.88
CA LEU A 125 -1.63 -26.64 -29.43
C LEU A 125 -0.98 -25.51 -28.63
N ILE A 126 -0.08 -24.77 -29.25
CA ILE A 126 0.72 -23.74 -28.57
C ILE A 126 -0.08 -22.44 -28.40
N TRP A 127 -0.89 -22.07 -29.39
CA TRP A 127 -1.70 -20.87 -29.33
C TRP A 127 -2.64 -20.82 -28.11
N PRO A 128 -3.41 -21.87 -27.80
CA PRO A 128 -4.21 -21.93 -26.58
C PRO A 128 -3.37 -21.82 -25.30
N LEU A 129 -2.19 -22.43 -25.25
CA LEU A 129 -1.30 -22.37 -24.10
C LEU A 129 -0.83 -20.93 -23.79
N LEU A 130 -0.47 -20.18 -24.85
CA LEU A 130 -0.12 -18.76 -24.71
C LEU A 130 -1.28 -17.94 -24.17
N TRP A 131 -2.50 -18.21 -24.65
CA TRP A 131 -3.70 -17.54 -24.16
C TRP A 131 -3.99 -17.87 -22.70
N ILE A 132 -3.77 -19.10 -22.24
CA ILE A 132 -3.94 -19.49 -20.84
C ILE A 132 -2.94 -18.73 -19.96
N VAL A 133 -1.68 -18.67 -20.35
CA VAL A 133 -0.65 -17.90 -19.62
C VAL A 133 -1.01 -16.41 -19.57
N GLN A 134 -1.43 -15.85 -20.70
CA GLN A 134 -1.83 -14.44 -20.78
C GLN A 134 -3.05 -14.15 -19.90
N LEU A 135 -4.05 -15.04 -19.88
CA LEU A 135 -5.23 -14.92 -19.03
C LEU A 135 -4.85 -15.02 -17.55
N GLY A 136 -3.93 -15.91 -17.19
CA GLY A 136 -3.41 -16.03 -15.83
C GLY A 136 -2.69 -14.76 -15.36
N LEU A 137 -1.82 -14.19 -16.21
CA LEU A 137 -1.14 -12.93 -15.94
C LEU A 137 -2.14 -11.76 -15.79
N PHE A 138 -3.15 -11.72 -16.65
CA PHE A 138 -4.20 -10.71 -16.61
C PHE A 138 -5.05 -10.83 -15.33
N ALA A 139 -5.46 -12.04 -14.96
CA ALA A 139 -6.20 -12.28 -13.72
C ALA A 139 -5.38 -11.88 -12.47
N CYS A 140 -4.08 -12.22 -12.45
CA CYS A 140 -3.17 -11.80 -11.40
C CYS A 140 -3.04 -10.27 -11.35
N TRP A 141 -2.91 -9.62 -12.49
CA TRP A 141 -2.86 -8.16 -12.59
C TRP A 141 -4.13 -7.50 -12.04
N VAL A 142 -5.32 -7.98 -12.43
CA VAL A 142 -6.61 -7.48 -11.91
C VAL A 142 -6.70 -7.65 -10.40
N LEU A 143 -6.28 -8.81 -9.89
CA LEU A 143 -6.27 -9.10 -8.46
C LEU A 143 -5.36 -8.11 -7.70
N LEU A 144 -4.15 -7.87 -8.19
CA LEU A 144 -3.20 -6.93 -7.58
C LEU A 144 -3.73 -5.50 -7.59
N PHE A 145 -4.29 -5.07 -8.72
CA PHE A 145 -4.94 -3.77 -8.85
C PHE A 145 -6.08 -3.61 -7.85
N TYR A 146 -6.97 -4.59 -7.77
CA TYR A 146 -8.11 -4.60 -6.86
C TYR A 146 -7.68 -4.57 -5.39
N LYS A 147 -6.68 -5.39 -5.00
CA LYS A 147 -6.16 -5.44 -3.64
C LYS A 147 -5.51 -4.11 -3.24
N ALA A 148 -4.71 -3.50 -4.11
CA ALA A 148 -4.11 -2.19 -3.88
C ALA A 148 -5.19 -1.11 -3.70
N TYR A 149 -6.24 -1.13 -4.52
CA TYR A 149 -7.36 -0.19 -4.40
C TYR A 149 -8.08 -0.31 -3.04
N ASN A 150 -8.22 -1.52 -2.50
CA ASN A 150 -8.82 -1.79 -1.18
C ASN A 150 -7.86 -1.59 0.00
N LYS A 151 -6.68 -1.01 -0.21
CA LYS A 151 -5.64 -0.80 0.83
C LYS A 151 -5.07 -2.09 1.43
N GLU A 152 -5.11 -3.19 0.68
CA GLU A 152 -4.57 -4.47 1.12
C GLU A 152 -3.16 -4.69 0.54
N GLU A 153 -2.18 -4.97 1.40
CA GLU A 153 -0.83 -5.37 0.99
C GLU A 153 -0.81 -6.87 0.64
N PHE A 154 -1.35 -7.24 -0.51
CA PHE A 154 -1.28 -8.61 -0.99
C PHE A 154 0.12 -8.91 -1.54
N LYS A 155 0.85 -9.78 -0.86
CA LYS A 155 2.21 -10.18 -1.25
C LYS A 155 2.17 -11.37 -2.21
N LEU A 156 2.65 -11.18 -3.43
CA LEU A 156 2.92 -12.30 -4.32
C LEU A 156 4.05 -13.16 -3.77
N PRO A 157 4.01 -14.48 -3.94
CA PRO A 157 5.15 -15.33 -3.59
C PRO A 157 6.40 -14.83 -4.33
N ILE A 158 7.54 -14.75 -3.63
CA ILE A 158 8.85 -14.28 -4.11
C ILE A 158 8.86 -12.76 -4.40
N ILE A 159 8.04 -12.27 -5.34
CA ILE A 159 7.99 -10.86 -5.77
C ILE A 159 7.55 -9.95 -4.64
N GLY A 160 6.53 -10.36 -3.85
CA GLY A 160 6.00 -9.56 -2.77
C GLY A 160 6.97 -9.38 -1.61
N GLU A 161 7.78 -10.39 -1.31
CA GLU A 161 8.84 -10.28 -0.29
C GLU A 161 9.96 -9.34 -0.73
N LEU A 162 10.37 -9.41 -2.01
CA LEU A 162 11.35 -8.49 -2.57
C LEU A 162 10.84 -7.05 -2.55
N ALA A 163 9.58 -6.84 -2.93
CA ALA A 163 8.94 -5.53 -2.90
C ALA A 163 8.87 -4.97 -1.47
N ALA A 164 8.51 -5.80 -0.49
CA ALA A 164 8.45 -5.41 0.91
C ALA A 164 9.83 -4.97 1.44
N LYS A 165 10.89 -5.73 1.16
CA LYS A 165 12.26 -5.38 1.53
C LYS A 165 12.70 -4.05 0.93
N GLN A 166 12.38 -3.77 -0.33
CA GLN A 166 12.72 -2.51 -1.00
C GLN A 166 11.86 -1.33 -0.52
N ALA A 167 10.64 -1.58 -0.10
CA ALA A 167 9.77 -0.55 0.48
C ALA A 167 10.18 -0.13 1.90
N GLY A 168 11.13 -0.81 2.54
CA GLY A 168 11.58 -0.51 3.89
C GLY A 168 10.74 -1.20 4.97
N ALA A 169 10.31 -2.41 4.71
CA ALA A 169 9.63 -3.29 5.67
C ALA A 169 10.64 -4.04 6.52
#